data_9103a4427ee2ad5988acc46fe75348f5
#
_entry.id   9103a4427ee2ad5988acc46fe75348f5
#
_cell.length_a   1.000
_cell.length_b   1.000
_cell.length_c   1.000
_cell.angle_alpha   90.00
_cell.angle_beta   90.00
_cell.angle_gamma   90.00
#
_symmetry.space_group_name_H-M   'P 1'
#
loop_
_entity.id
_entity.type
_entity.pdbx_description
1 polymer ?
#
loop_
_entity_poly.entity_id
_entity_poly.type
_entity_poly.pdbx_seq_one_letter_code
_entity_poly.pdbx_strand_id
1 'polypeptide(L)'
;LAVRKDNPKAIKDWADLVKSKLEIITPDPASSGGAKWNILAAYGAAKRGNVDGYDKTDQDGLKFVGDVFKNVTVLDKDGRESFLNFERGVGDVAITYESEVFGGQKAGGDSEIVYPTSTILIETPVVVIDTYVDKHGTREVAEAFVNFLWTTDAQKVFAKFGFRPV
;
A
#
# COMPACT_ATOMS: atom_id res chain seq x y z
N LEU A 1 -0.90 -1.35 7.20
CA LEU A 1 -1.56 -2.64 7.37
C LEU A 1 -3.04 -2.40 7.69
N ALA A 2 -3.95 -3.03 6.95
CA ALA A 2 -5.36 -3.04 7.31
C ALA A 2 -5.63 -4.27 8.18
N VAL A 3 -6.31 -4.08 9.30
CA VAL A 3 -6.67 -5.14 10.24
C VAL A 3 -8.18 -5.14 10.47
N ARG A 4 -8.70 -6.25 10.96
CA ARG A 4 -10.10 -6.35 11.34
C ARG A 4 -10.42 -5.41 12.49
N LYS A 5 -11.67 -5.03 12.63
CA LYS A 5 -12.18 -4.25 13.75
C LYS A 5 -11.73 -4.84 15.09
N ASP A 6 -11.35 -3.98 16.02
CA ASP A 6 -10.82 -4.33 17.33
C ASP A 6 -9.51 -5.17 17.30
N ASN A 7 -8.89 -5.29 16.13
CA ASN A 7 -7.60 -5.94 15.90
C ASN A 7 -7.43 -7.29 16.65
N PRO A 8 -8.25 -8.30 16.38
CA PRO A 8 -8.29 -9.53 17.17
C PRO A 8 -7.00 -10.36 17.13
N LYS A 9 -6.15 -10.13 16.12
CA LYS A 9 -4.82 -10.75 16.00
C LYS A 9 -3.71 -9.96 16.67
N ALA A 10 -4.02 -8.82 17.27
CA ALA A 10 -3.08 -7.92 17.95
C ALA A 10 -1.86 -7.57 17.07
N ILE A 11 -2.12 -7.23 15.82
CA ILE A 11 -1.10 -6.77 14.85
C ILE A 11 -0.72 -5.34 15.21
N LYS A 12 0.56 -5.09 15.44
CA LYS A 12 1.09 -3.76 15.79
C LYS A 12 2.16 -3.28 14.84
N ASP A 13 2.92 -4.22 14.24
CA ASP A 13 4.03 -3.89 13.36
C ASP A 13 4.34 -5.06 12.41
N TRP A 14 5.32 -4.88 11.56
CA TRP A 14 5.82 -5.84 10.60
C TRP A 14 6.14 -7.21 11.21
N ALA A 15 6.79 -7.23 12.39
CA ALA A 15 7.17 -8.47 13.07
C ALA A 15 5.98 -9.38 13.37
N ASP A 16 4.78 -8.83 13.50
CA ASP A 16 3.58 -9.61 13.77
C ASP A 16 3.12 -10.42 12.55
N LEU A 17 3.55 -10.04 11.35
CA LEU A 17 3.14 -10.71 10.11
C LEU A 17 3.76 -12.10 9.93
N VAL A 18 4.78 -12.45 10.70
CA VAL A 18 5.40 -13.79 10.67
C VAL A 18 4.86 -14.72 11.77
N LYS A 19 3.87 -14.28 12.55
CA LYS A 19 3.19 -15.13 13.55
C LYS A 19 2.51 -16.33 12.88
N SER A 20 2.52 -17.47 13.56
CA SER A 20 1.85 -18.67 13.06
C SER A 20 0.33 -18.47 12.97
N LYS A 21 -0.29 -19.10 11.97
CA LYS A 21 -1.75 -19.09 11.75
C LYS A 21 -2.32 -17.68 11.47
N LEU A 22 -1.52 -16.79 10.93
CA LEU A 22 -1.97 -15.52 10.40
C LEU A 22 -2.24 -15.67 8.90
N GLU A 23 -3.38 -15.18 8.43
CA GLU A 23 -3.73 -15.13 7.01
C GLU A 23 -3.55 -13.73 6.47
N ILE A 24 -2.58 -13.56 5.58
CA ILE A 24 -2.27 -12.28 4.95
C ILE A 24 -2.82 -12.28 3.52
N ILE A 25 -3.41 -11.17 3.12
CA ILE A 25 -3.70 -10.91 1.71
C ILE A 25 -2.93 -9.69 1.22
N THR A 26 -2.49 -9.75 -0.02
CA THR A 26 -1.77 -8.66 -0.68
C THR A 26 -1.93 -8.82 -2.18
N PRO A 27 -1.81 -7.75 -2.98
CA PRO A 27 -1.82 -7.92 -4.42
C PRO A 27 -0.56 -8.66 -4.91
N ASP A 28 -0.68 -9.29 -6.08
CA ASP A 28 0.39 -10.03 -6.73
C ASP A 28 1.46 -9.08 -7.30
N PRO A 29 2.73 -9.21 -6.92
CA PRO A 29 3.81 -8.39 -7.45
C PRO A 29 4.07 -8.59 -8.96
N ALA A 30 3.58 -9.67 -9.56
CA ALA A 30 3.68 -9.88 -11.00
C ALA A 30 2.71 -8.97 -11.79
N SER A 31 1.57 -8.61 -11.21
CA SER A 31 0.53 -7.81 -11.87
C SER A 31 0.36 -6.41 -11.29
N SER A 32 0.72 -6.20 -10.02
CA SER A 32 0.47 -4.96 -9.28
C SER A 32 1.74 -4.18 -8.95
N GLY A 33 1.77 -2.90 -9.35
CA GLY A 33 2.80 -1.96 -8.89
C GLY A 33 2.74 -1.73 -7.37
N GLY A 34 1.53 -1.73 -6.78
CA GLY A 34 1.31 -1.60 -5.35
C GLY A 34 1.95 -2.72 -4.54
N ALA A 35 1.86 -3.96 -5.04
CA ALA A 35 2.51 -5.11 -4.41
C ALA A 35 4.03 -4.98 -4.32
N LYS A 36 4.65 -4.35 -5.32
CA LYS A 36 6.10 -4.08 -5.30
C LYS A 36 6.47 -3.13 -4.16
N TRP A 37 5.65 -2.11 -3.90
CA TRP A 37 5.83 -1.21 -2.76
C TRP A 37 5.63 -1.94 -1.42
N ASN A 38 4.67 -2.85 -1.32
CA ASN A 38 4.46 -3.66 -0.13
C ASN A 38 5.69 -4.51 0.21
N ILE A 39 6.28 -5.17 -0.80
CA ILE A 39 7.51 -5.94 -0.67
C ILE A 39 8.68 -5.04 -0.25
N LEU A 40 8.85 -3.89 -0.90
CA LEU A 40 9.94 -2.96 -0.59
C LEU A 40 9.81 -2.35 0.81
N ALA A 41 8.59 -2.11 1.28
CA ALA A 41 8.34 -1.62 2.64
C ALA A 41 8.74 -2.67 3.69
N ALA A 42 8.33 -3.92 3.52
CA ALA A 42 8.70 -5.03 4.40
C ALA A 42 10.22 -5.30 4.39
N TYR A 43 10.80 -5.40 3.19
CA TYR A 43 12.24 -5.54 3.01
C TYR A 43 13.03 -4.42 3.68
N GLY A 44 12.63 -3.17 3.42
CA GLY A 44 13.30 -1.99 3.96
C GLY A 44 13.19 -1.88 5.48
N ALA A 45 12.08 -2.31 6.06
CA ALA A 45 11.90 -2.36 7.51
C ALA A 45 12.91 -3.31 8.17
N ALA A 46 13.03 -4.54 7.68
CA ALA A 46 14.00 -5.52 8.18
C ALA A 46 15.44 -5.07 7.95
N LYS A 47 15.77 -4.64 6.72
CA LYS A 47 17.13 -4.15 6.39
C LYS A 47 17.57 -2.97 7.26
N ARG A 48 16.65 -2.13 7.73
CA ARG A 48 16.96 -1.00 8.64
C ARG A 48 16.97 -1.40 10.12
N GLY A 49 16.66 -2.66 10.44
CA GLY A 49 16.58 -3.16 11.82
C GLY A 49 15.36 -2.70 12.59
N ASN A 50 14.28 -2.44 11.87
CA ASN A 50 12.98 -2.12 12.45
C ASN A 50 12.07 -3.35 12.56
N VAL A 51 12.65 -4.55 12.44
CA VAL A 51 11.96 -5.83 12.63
C VAL A 51 12.83 -6.70 13.52
N ASP A 52 12.37 -7.02 14.70
CA ASP A 52 13.09 -7.84 15.65
C ASP A 52 13.39 -9.24 15.09
N GLY A 53 14.61 -9.74 15.34
CA GLY A 53 15.07 -11.05 14.87
C GLY A 53 15.68 -11.04 13.46
N TYR A 54 15.94 -9.85 12.90
CA TYR A 54 16.62 -9.69 11.61
C TYR A 54 17.79 -8.70 11.73
N ASP A 55 18.98 -9.08 11.24
CA ASP A 55 20.28 -8.44 11.57
C ASP A 55 20.70 -7.27 10.65
N LYS A 56 19.78 -6.58 10.02
CA LYS A 56 20.02 -5.36 9.20
C LYS A 56 20.84 -5.59 7.92
N THR A 57 20.79 -6.78 7.37
CA THR A 57 21.44 -7.11 6.09
C THR A 57 20.43 -7.18 4.93
N ASP A 58 20.93 -7.15 3.70
CA ASP A 58 20.09 -7.39 2.52
C ASP A 58 19.48 -8.80 2.56
N GLN A 59 20.22 -9.77 3.08
CA GLN A 59 19.76 -11.13 3.20
C GLN A 59 18.63 -11.27 4.21
N ASP A 60 18.69 -10.52 5.33
CA ASP A 60 17.61 -10.47 6.31
C ASP A 60 16.35 -9.79 5.75
N GLY A 61 16.52 -8.73 4.96
CA GLY A 61 15.41 -8.12 4.23
C GLY A 61 14.68 -9.13 3.34
N LEU A 62 15.44 -9.89 2.54
CA LEU A 62 14.88 -10.94 1.67
C LEU A 62 14.27 -12.09 2.48
N LYS A 63 14.95 -12.51 3.54
CA LYS A 63 14.45 -13.55 4.45
C LYS A 63 13.13 -13.14 5.08
N PHE A 64 13.04 -11.92 5.59
CA PHE A 64 11.81 -11.41 6.20
C PHE A 64 10.64 -11.38 5.22
N VAL A 65 10.85 -10.88 4.00
CA VAL A 65 9.83 -10.93 2.94
C VAL A 65 9.38 -12.37 2.71
N GLY A 66 10.32 -13.31 2.58
CA GLY A 66 10.01 -14.73 2.43
C GLY A 66 9.20 -15.29 3.61
N ASP A 67 9.52 -14.90 4.84
CA ASP A 67 8.80 -15.33 6.04
C ASP A 67 7.38 -14.74 6.10
N VAL A 68 7.18 -13.48 5.71
CA VAL A 68 5.84 -12.88 5.56
C VAL A 68 5.02 -13.62 4.50
N PHE A 69 5.64 -13.92 3.35
CA PHE A 69 4.95 -14.60 2.24
C PHE A 69 4.53 -16.04 2.55
N LYS A 70 5.09 -16.69 3.56
CA LYS A 70 4.59 -18.00 4.06
C LYS A 70 3.18 -17.89 4.65
N ASN A 71 2.79 -16.72 5.11
CA ASN A 71 1.47 -16.43 5.65
C ASN A 71 0.53 -15.78 4.63
N VAL A 72 1.01 -15.47 3.42
CA VAL A 72 0.17 -14.93 2.35
C VAL A 72 -0.67 -16.05 1.76
N THR A 73 -1.98 -15.95 1.92
CA THR A 73 -2.96 -16.96 1.46
C THR A 73 -3.63 -16.55 0.14
N VAL A 74 -3.65 -15.26 -0.18
CA VAL A 74 -4.25 -14.74 -1.41
C VAL A 74 -3.34 -13.68 -2.02
N LEU A 75 -3.13 -13.80 -3.34
CA LEU A 75 -2.48 -12.83 -4.19
C LEU A 75 -3.51 -12.32 -5.21
N ASP A 76 -4.01 -11.13 -5.00
CA ASP A 76 -5.03 -10.52 -5.87
C ASP A 76 -4.38 -9.76 -7.03
N LYS A 77 -5.15 -9.49 -8.08
CA LYS A 77 -4.67 -8.81 -9.28
C LYS A 77 -4.10 -7.42 -9.00
N ASP A 78 -4.74 -6.68 -8.11
CA ASP A 78 -4.33 -5.31 -7.74
C ASP A 78 -4.74 -4.96 -6.30
N GLY A 79 -4.29 -3.77 -5.84
CA GLY A 79 -4.50 -3.33 -4.46
C GLY A 79 -5.97 -3.11 -4.11
N ARG A 80 -6.77 -2.66 -5.07
CA ARG A 80 -8.21 -2.43 -4.85
C ARG A 80 -8.96 -3.74 -4.68
N GLU A 81 -8.68 -4.72 -5.55
CA GLU A 81 -9.29 -6.05 -5.45
C GLU A 81 -8.90 -6.74 -4.15
N SER A 82 -7.62 -6.66 -3.77
CA SER A 82 -7.13 -7.22 -2.50
C SER A 82 -7.86 -6.62 -1.31
N PHE A 83 -8.00 -5.28 -1.25
CA PHE A 83 -8.70 -4.64 -0.16
C PHE A 83 -10.20 -4.96 -0.14
N LEU A 84 -10.87 -5.04 -1.29
CA LEU A 84 -12.27 -5.48 -1.37
C LEU A 84 -12.46 -6.92 -0.88
N ASN A 85 -11.54 -7.84 -1.19
CA ASN A 85 -11.58 -9.20 -0.67
C ASN A 85 -11.35 -9.22 0.85
N PHE A 86 -10.44 -8.37 1.35
CA PHE A 86 -10.31 -8.17 2.78
C PHE A 86 -11.63 -7.72 3.40
N GLU A 87 -12.29 -6.70 2.92
CA GLU A 87 -13.59 -6.23 3.47
C GLU A 87 -14.69 -7.30 3.43
N ARG A 88 -14.62 -8.24 2.48
CA ARG A 88 -15.53 -9.40 2.39
C ARG A 88 -15.20 -10.53 3.37
N GLY A 89 -14.20 -10.36 4.22
CA GLY A 89 -13.84 -11.32 5.26
C GLY A 89 -12.67 -12.25 4.92
N VAL A 90 -11.97 -12.06 3.80
CA VAL A 90 -10.80 -12.87 3.43
C VAL A 90 -9.57 -12.37 4.16
N GLY A 91 -8.83 -13.27 4.82
CA GLY A 91 -7.61 -12.97 5.56
C GLY A 91 -7.81 -12.23 6.88
N ASP A 92 -6.79 -12.20 7.71
CA ASP A 92 -6.74 -11.51 8.99
C ASP A 92 -6.19 -10.08 8.85
N VAL A 93 -5.26 -9.90 7.89
CA VAL A 93 -4.60 -8.63 7.62
C VAL A 93 -4.36 -8.43 6.13
N ALA A 94 -4.54 -7.21 5.65
CA ALA A 94 -4.16 -6.84 4.29
C ALA A 94 -2.99 -5.86 4.29
N ILE A 95 -1.99 -6.12 3.44
CA ILE A 95 -0.93 -5.15 3.17
C ILE A 95 -1.40 -4.28 2.02
N THR A 96 -1.75 -3.04 2.31
CA THR A 96 -2.42 -2.16 1.35
C THR A 96 -2.06 -0.69 1.57
N TYR A 97 -2.60 0.19 0.74
CA TYR A 97 -2.51 1.63 0.91
C TYR A 97 -3.48 2.13 1.99
N GLU A 98 -3.09 3.16 2.74
CA GLU A 98 -4.01 3.79 3.70
C GLU A 98 -5.25 4.37 3.02
N SER A 99 -5.11 4.88 1.79
CA SER A 99 -6.22 5.42 1.00
C SER A 99 -7.32 4.39 0.69
N GLU A 100 -6.97 3.11 0.54
CA GLU A 100 -7.96 2.04 0.37
C GLU A 100 -8.78 1.86 1.65
N VAL A 101 -8.13 1.86 2.82
CA VAL A 101 -8.83 1.72 4.10
C VAL A 101 -9.73 2.92 4.37
N PHE A 102 -9.25 4.15 4.16
CA PHE A 102 -10.10 5.35 4.30
C PHE A 102 -11.29 5.32 3.33
N GLY A 103 -11.08 4.85 2.10
CA GLY A 103 -12.14 4.66 1.13
C GLY A 103 -13.20 3.65 1.60
N GLY A 104 -12.76 2.51 2.15
CA GLY A 104 -13.63 1.48 2.73
C GLY A 104 -14.40 1.98 3.93
N GLN A 105 -13.73 2.63 4.90
CA GLN A 105 -14.39 3.22 6.07
C GLN A 105 -15.44 4.25 5.67
N LYS A 106 -15.16 5.07 4.67
CA LYS A 106 -16.13 6.04 4.14
C LYS A 106 -17.34 5.35 3.48
N ALA A 107 -17.15 4.17 2.94
CA ALA A 107 -18.22 3.34 2.39
C ALA A 107 -18.99 2.52 3.45
N GLY A 108 -18.64 2.65 4.73
CA GLY A 108 -19.28 1.97 5.85
C GLY A 108 -18.53 0.72 6.35
N GLY A 109 -17.34 0.45 5.83
CA GLY A 109 -16.43 -0.58 6.36
C GLY A 109 -15.90 -0.24 7.75
N ASP A 110 -15.49 -1.24 8.50
CA ASP A 110 -15.03 -1.12 9.89
C ASP A 110 -13.59 -1.57 10.12
N SER A 111 -12.85 -1.80 9.04
CA SER A 111 -11.42 -2.12 9.12
C SER A 111 -10.60 -0.98 9.73
N GLU A 112 -9.53 -1.34 10.44
CA GLU A 112 -8.65 -0.39 11.11
C GLU A 112 -7.28 -0.35 10.45
N ILE A 113 -6.56 0.76 10.65
CA ILE A 113 -5.21 0.94 10.12
C ILE A 113 -4.18 0.74 11.23
N VAL A 114 -3.21 -0.11 10.99
CA VAL A 114 -1.98 -0.20 11.77
C VAL A 114 -0.84 0.37 10.92
N TYR A 115 -0.24 1.46 11.39
CA TYR A 115 0.96 2.03 10.78
C TYR A 115 2.19 1.36 11.38
N PRO A 116 2.97 0.62 10.60
CA PRO A 116 4.24 0.07 11.08
C PRO A 116 5.22 1.17 11.48
N THR A 117 6.12 0.89 12.42
CA THR A 117 7.16 1.83 12.86
C THR A 117 8.08 2.28 11.73
N SER A 118 8.22 1.47 10.69
CA SER A 118 8.94 1.78 9.46
C SER A 118 8.08 1.43 8.27
N THR A 119 7.89 2.39 7.37
CA THR A 119 7.16 2.17 6.13
C THR A 119 7.81 2.91 4.97
N ILE A 120 7.22 2.89 3.80
CA ILE A 120 7.70 3.57 2.62
C ILE A 120 6.76 4.72 2.25
N LEU A 121 7.33 5.87 1.95
CA LEU A 121 6.57 6.96 1.33
C LEU A 121 6.40 6.64 -0.15
N ILE A 122 5.16 6.56 -0.58
CA ILE A 122 4.81 6.32 -1.98
C ILE A 122 4.36 7.64 -2.58
N GLU A 123 5.20 8.22 -3.40
CA GLU A 123 4.88 9.39 -4.20
C GLU A 123 4.31 8.95 -5.54
N THR A 124 3.24 9.61 -5.98
CA THR A 124 2.57 9.30 -7.25
C THR A 124 2.96 10.37 -8.28
N PRO A 125 4.03 10.17 -9.06
CA PRO A 125 4.48 11.17 -10.02
C PRO A 125 3.50 11.28 -11.20
N VAL A 126 3.35 12.49 -11.71
CA VAL A 126 2.67 12.77 -12.96
C VAL A 126 3.61 13.51 -13.90
N VAL A 127 3.67 13.09 -15.16
CA VAL A 127 4.48 13.75 -16.17
C VAL A 127 3.72 13.91 -17.48
N VAL A 128 3.99 14.98 -18.20
CA VAL A 128 3.56 15.15 -19.59
C VAL A 128 4.53 14.40 -20.49
N ILE A 129 4.01 13.49 -21.32
CA ILE A 129 4.83 12.72 -22.26
C ILE A 129 4.91 13.47 -23.58
N ASP A 130 6.02 14.18 -23.82
CA ASP A 130 6.22 15.08 -24.96
C ASP A 130 5.85 14.46 -26.29
N THR A 131 6.36 13.27 -26.57
CA THR A 131 6.09 12.57 -27.85
C THR A 131 4.60 12.39 -28.12
N TYR A 132 3.79 12.14 -27.10
CA TYR A 132 2.35 11.95 -27.28
C TYR A 132 1.59 13.26 -27.39
N VAL A 133 1.89 14.23 -26.53
CA VAL A 133 1.17 15.51 -26.55
C VAL A 133 1.46 16.29 -27.82
N ASP A 134 2.69 16.23 -28.36
CA ASP A 134 3.04 16.87 -29.62
C ASP A 134 2.39 16.18 -30.80
N LYS A 135 2.42 14.82 -30.83
CA LYS A 135 1.74 14.05 -31.87
C LYS A 135 0.25 14.31 -31.95
N HIS A 136 -0.40 14.53 -30.83
CA HIS A 136 -1.85 14.73 -30.75
C HIS A 136 -2.27 16.20 -30.65
N GLY A 137 -1.33 17.14 -30.59
CA GLY A 137 -1.62 18.58 -30.43
C GLY A 137 -2.32 18.91 -29.10
N THR A 138 -2.05 18.16 -28.03
CA THR A 138 -2.74 18.27 -26.74
C THR A 138 -1.87 18.83 -25.61
N ARG A 139 -0.71 19.41 -25.94
CA ARG A 139 0.26 19.90 -24.94
C ARG A 139 -0.36 20.89 -23.95
N GLU A 140 -1.02 21.93 -24.46
CA GLU A 140 -1.62 22.98 -23.61
C GLU A 140 -2.62 22.39 -22.60
N VAL A 141 -3.48 21.48 -23.06
CA VAL A 141 -4.48 20.83 -22.18
C VAL A 141 -3.81 19.93 -21.14
N ALA A 142 -2.80 19.16 -21.54
CA ALA A 142 -2.08 18.26 -20.64
C ALA A 142 -1.32 19.04 -19.54
N GLU A 143 -0.64 20.12 -19.92
CA GLU A 143 0.06 20.98 -18.95
C GLU A 143 -0.94 21.70 -18.02
N ALA A 144 -2.05 22.21 -18.55
CA ALA A 144 -3.10 22.80 -17.72
C ALA A 144 -3.68 21.81 -16.72
N PHE A 145 -3.89 20.55 -17.14
CA PHE A 145 -4.35 19.49 -16.22
C PHE A 145 -3.32 19.18 -15.15
N VAL A 146 -2.06 18.99 -15.51
CA VAL A 146 -0.99 18.75 -14.52
C VAL A 146 -0.88 19.90 -13.52
N ASN A 147 -0.91 21.14 -13.99
CA ASN A 147 -0.89 22.33 -13.12
C ASN A 147 -2.13 22.39 -12.21
N PHE A 148 -3.30 21.97 -12.68
CA PHE A 148 -4.51 21.91 -11.87
C PHE A 148 -4.35 20.93 -10.69
N LEU A 149 -3.65 19.80 -10.86
CA LEU A 149 -3.45 18.81 -9.78
C LEU A 149 -2.73 19.40 -8.57
N TRP A 150 -1.93 20.44 -8.74
CA TRP A 150 -1.21 21.14 -7.65
C TRP A 150 -2.02 22.27 -6.99
N THR A 151 -3.22 22.55 -7.48
CA THR A 151 -4.08 23.57 -6.87
C THR A 151 -4.63 23.10 -5.52
N THR A 152 -4.91 24.04 -4.63
CA THR A 152 -5.54 23.74 -3.34
C THR A 152 -6.86 22.99 -3.49
N ASP A 153 -7.62 23.25 -4.55
CA ASP A 153 -8.91 22.58 -4.76
C ASP A 153 -8.73 21.12 -5.17
N ALA A 154 -7.77 20.82 -6.06
CA ALA A 154 -7.43 19.44 -6.39
C ALA A 154 -6.88 18.69 -5.17
N GLN A 155 -6.00 19.31 -4.39
CA GLN A 155 -5.42 18.72 -3.19
C GLN A 155 -6.49 18.43 -2.10
N LYS A 156 -7.49 19.28 -1.94
CA LYS A 156 -8.65 18.99 -1.08
C LYS A 156 -9.45 17.78 -1.55
N VAL A 157 -9.58 17.60 -2.87
CA VAL A 157 -10.23 16.42 -3.43
C VAL A 157 -9.41 15.17 -3.13
N PHE A 158 -8.08 15.19 -3.33
CA PHE A 158 -7.21 14.07 -2.96
C PHE A 158 -7.35 13.70 -1.48
N ALA A 159 -7.28 14.69 -0.58
CA ALA A 159 -7.46 14.46 0.85
C ALA A 159 -8.84 13.84 1.18
N LYS A 160 -9.89 14.28 0.49
CA LYS A 160 -11.23 13.71 0.64
C LYS A 160 -11.30 12.22 0.27
N PHE A 161 -10.44 11.75 -0.61
CA PHE A 161 -10.35 10.35 -1.01
C PHE A 161 -9.23 9.57 -0.31
N GLY A 162 -8.66 10.11 0.78
CA GLY A 162 -7.69 9.43 1.62
C GLY A 162 -6.24 9.53 1.15
N PHE A 163 -5.96 10.34 0.14
CA PHE A 163 -4.58 10.64 -0.26
C PHE A 163 -4.02 11.79 0.58
N ARG A 164 -2.74 11.69 0.91
CA ARG A 164 -2.05 12.78 1.61
C ARG A 164 -1.80 13.93 0.63
N PRO A 165 -2.21 15.16 0.94
CA PRO A 165 -1.91 16.32 0.11
C PRO A 165 -0.41 16.66 0.18
N VAL A 166 0.09 17.33 -0.84
CA VAL A 166 1.46 17.87 -0.92
C VAL A 166 1.50 19.35 -0.52
#